data_3d251bde4c5f9dd70c32a0e7270c24c3
#
_entry.id   3d251bde4c5f9dd70c32a0e7270c24c3
#
_cell.length_a   1.000
_cell.length_b   1.000
_cell.length_c   1.000
_cell.angle_alpha   90.00
_cell.angle_beta   90.00
_cell.angle_gamma   90.00
#
_symmetry.space_group_name_H-M   'P 1'
#
loop_
_entity.id
_entity.type
_entity.pdbx_description
1 polymer ?
#
loop_
_entity_poly.entity_id
_entity_poly.type
_entity_poly.pdbx_seq_one_letter_code
_entity_poly.pdbx_strand_id
1 'polypeptide(L)'
;MVRDSLLSSHTGKWVAVQAGKVIAEADDVFDILDRAAVIGGHPYIARVGFEERPFVIRRTFAYDAGYQPFPLPRVTATFSRQREGESVTFDNVIPDTGADLSLLPERDGEAIGLRESPYFTTTVRGIVGPSVTALVYRGIVEIAGHSCRSLIQLVDTPERILGRDVLNQLRVTFDGPAGRVEID
;
A
#
# COMPACT_ATOMS: atom_id res chain seq x y z
N MET A 1 -25.45 4.08 -26.75
CA MET A 1 -25.19 3.51 -28.08
C MET A 1 -23.73 3.57 -28.54
N VAL A 2 -22.97 4.65 -28.33
CA VAL A 2 -21.53 4.72 -28.71
C VAL A 2 -20.64 3.87 -27.79
N ARG A 3 -21.02 3.69 -26.54
CA ARG A 3 -20.27 2.93 -25.55
C ARG A 3 -20.15 1.44 -25.85
N ASP A 4 -21.24 0.84 -26.34
CA ASP A 4 -21.31 -0.62 -26.58
C ASP A 4 -20.46 -1.06 -27.76
N SER A 5 -20.38 -0.24 -28.83
CA SER A 5 -19.55 -0.56 -29.99
C SER A 5 -18.05 -0.41 -29.74
N LEU A 6 -17.65 0.54 -28.86
CA LEU A 6 -16.24 0.76 -28.50
C LEU A 6 -15.68 -0.40 -27.68
N LEU A 7 -16.49 -0.98 -26.80
CA LEU A 7 -16.04 -1.98 -25.83
C LEU A 7 -16.31 -3.42 -26.25
N SER A 8 -17.13 -3.66 -27.27
CA SER A 8 -17.55 -5.01 -27.67
C SER A 8 -16.40 -5.95 -28.04
N SER A 9 -15.29 -5.41 -28.58
CA SER A 9 -14.09 -6.19 -28.92
C SER A 9 -13.21 -6.54 -27.71
N HIS A 10 -13.49 -5.99 -26.54
CA HIS A 10 -12.70 -6.13 -25.32
C HIS A 10 -13.42 -6.93 -24.22
N THR A 11 -14.50 -7.68 -24.57
CA THR A 11 -15.30 -8.43 -23.60
C THR A 11 -14.44 -9.34 -22.72
N GLY A 12 -14.62 -9.22 -21.40
CA GLY A 12 -13.86 -9.98 -20.38
C GLY A 12 -12.52 -9.38 -20.00
N LYS A 13 -12.00 -8.42 -20.78
CA LYS A 13 -10.72 -7.74 -20.47
C LYS A 13 -10.91 -6.52 -19.59
N TRP A 14 -9.86 -6.13 -18.91
CA TRP A 14 -9.73 -4.82 -18.28
C TRP A 14 -9.33 -3.79 -19.32
N VAL A 15 -9.97 -2.64 -19.29
CA VAL A 15 -9.66 -1.53 -20.21
C VAL A 15 -9.50 -0.23 -19.43
N ALA A 16 -8.59 0.60 -19.88
CA ALA A 16 -8.49 2.00 -19.49
C ALA A 16 -9.04 2.88 -20.61
N VAL A 17 -10.02 3.73 -20.30
CA VAL A 17 -10.70 4.60 -21.25
C VAL A 17 -10.46 6.05 -20.88
N GLN A 18 -9.97 6.84 -21.83
CA GLN A 18 -9.77 8.28 -21.68
C GLN A 18 -10.24 9.01 -22.92
N ALA A 19 -10.93 10.12 -22.73
CA ALA A 19 -11.48 10.92 -23.84
C ALA A 19 -12.30 10.09 -24.87
N GLY A 20 -13.04 9.08 -24.38
CA GLY A 20 -13.88 8.22 -25.21
C GLY A 20 -13.12 7.20 -26.07
N LYS A 21 -11.85 6.93 -25.77
CA LYS A 21 -11.04 5.92 -26.45
C LYS A 21 -10.46 4.93 -25.43
N VAL A 22 -10.37 3.65 -25.83
CA VAL A 22 -9.57 2.66 -25.09
C VAL A 22 -8.10 2.99 -25.33
N ILE A 23 -7.38 3.32 -24.26
CA ILE A 23 -5.96 3.69 -24.28
C ILE A 23 -5.04 2.56 -23.84
N ALA A 24 -5.59 1.57 -23.13
CA ALA A 24 -4.89 0.34 -22.75
C ALA A 24 -5.88 -0.79 -22.50
N GLU A 25 -5.44 -2.03 -22.64
CA GLU A 25 -6.15 -3.24 -22.25
C GLU A 25 -5.21 -4.23 -21.55
N ALA A 26 -5.77 -5.07 -20.67
CA ALA A 26 -5.06 -6.15 -20.01
C ALA A 26 -6.03 -7.27 -19.58
N ASP A 27 -5.50 -8.45 -19.32
CA ASP A 27 -6.28 -9.57 -18.77
C ASP A 27 -6.39 -9.49 -17.25
N ASP A 28 -5.47 -8.78 -16.60
CA ASP A 28 -5.37 -8.58 -15.15
C ASP A 28 -5.58 -7.11 -14.76
N VAL A 29 -6.17 -6.89 -13.57
CA VAL A 29 -6.46 -5.53 -13.07
C VAL A 29 -5.19 -4.76 -12.71
N PHE A 30 -4.16 -5.43 -12.25
CA PHE A 30 -2.92 -4.75 -11.87
C PHE A 30 -2.13 -4.31 -13.11
N ASP A 31 -2.12 -5.14 -14.14
CA ASP A 31 -1.50 -4.79 -15.42
C ASP A 31 -2.14 -3.56 -16.04
N ILE A 32 -3.48 -3.43 -15.98
CA ILE A 32 -4.16 -2.25 -16.54
C ILE A 32 -3.90 -1.00 -15.70
N LEU A 33 -3.80 -1.14 -14.36
CA LEU A 33 -3.47 -0.03 -13.47
C LEU A 33 -2.05 0.48 -13.73
N ASP A 34 -1.08 -0.43 -13.87
CA ASP A 34 0.31 -0.09 -14.16
C ASP A 34 0.44 0.61 -15.54
N ARG A 35 -0.24 0.09 -16.57
CA ARG A 35 -0.28 0.72 -17.90
C ARG A 35 -0.94 2.09 -17.87
N ALA A 36 -2.04 2.23 -17.14
CA ALA A 36 -2.74 3.50 -16.99
C ALA A 36 -1.88 4.54 -16.26
N ALA A 37 -1.12 4.14 -15.24
CA ALA A 37 -0.20 5.00 -14.51
C ALA A 37 0.92 5.55 -15.40
N VAL A 38 1.48 4.73 -16.31
CA VAL A 38 2.51 5.16 -17.28
C VAL A 38 1.95 6.17 -18.31
N ILE A 39 0.70 5.97 -18.76
CA ILE A 39 0.06 6.86 -19.76
C ILE A 39 -0.29 8.21 -19.12
N GLY A 40 -0.58 8.22 -17.82
CA GLY A 40 -0.95 9.43 -17.08
C GLY A 40 -2.41 9.87 -17.29
N GLY A 41 -2.79 10.94 -16.61
CA GLY A 41 -4.17 11.41 -16.59
C GLY A 41 -5.03 10.62 -15.60
N HIS A 42 -6.36 10.64 -15.79
CA HIS A 42 -7.33 9.91 -14.95
C HIS A 42 -8.24 9.05 -15.85
N PRO A 43 -7.74 7.96 -16.43
CA PRO A 43 -8.56 7.09 -17.24
C PRO A 43 -9.62 6.38 -16.39
N TYR A 44 -10.79 6.18 -16.97
CA TYR A 44 -11.79 5.29 -16.40
C TYR A 44 -11.35 3.85 -16.64
N ILE A 45 -11.29 3.04 -15.59
CA ILE A 45 -10.88 1.63 -15.66
C ILE A 45 -12.09 0.77 -15.35
N ALA A 46 -12.35 -0.21 -16.23
CA ALA A 46 -13.44 -1.17 -16.06
C ALA A 46 -13.08 -2.52 -16.66
N ARG A 47 -13.74 -3.58 -16.16
CA ARG A 47 -13.76 -4.88 -16.84
C ARG A 47 -14.96 -4.95 -17.75
N VAL A 48 -14.74 -5.11 -19.04
CA VAL A 48 -15.81 -5.09 -20.05
C VAL A 48 -16.78 -6.25 -19.85
N GLY A 49 -18.09 -5.94 -19.77
CA GLY A 49 -19.16 -6.89 -19.45
C GLY A 49 -19.38 -7.10 -17.94
N PHE A 50 -18.65 -6.40 -17.08
CA PHE A 50 -18.76 -6.45 -15.63
C PHE A 50 -18.82 -5.05 -14.98
N GLU A 51 -19.10 -4.02 -15.75
CA GLU A 51 -19.01 -2.60 -15.35
C GLU A 51 -19.96 -2.24 -14.21
N GLU A 52 -21.07 -2.98 -14.05
CA GLU A 52 -22.04 -2.78 -12.96
C GLU A 52 -21.68 -3.54 -11.68
N ARG A 53 -20.65 -4.38 -11.72
CA ARG A 53 -20.19 -5.12 -10.56
C ARG A 53 -19.09 -4.35 -9.86
N PRO A 54 -19.21 -4.03 -8.57
CA PRO A 54 -18.10 -3.50 -7.82
C PRO A 54 -16.95 -4.52 -7.88
N PHE A 55 -15.77 -4.10 -8.28
CA PHE A 55 -14.59 -4.92 -8.17
C PHE A 55 -13.78 -4.48 -6.95
N VAL A 56 -13.26 -5.45 -6.24
CA VAL A 56 -12.38 -5.23 -5.11
C VAL A 56 -10.97 -5.53 -5.59
N ILE A 57 -10.10 -4.53 -5.53
CA ILE A 57 -8.67 -4.76 -5.75
C ILE A 57 -8.15 -5.48 -4.51
N ARG A 58 -7.75 -6.73 -4.67
CA ARG A 58 -7.21 -7.55 -3.59
C ARG A 58 -5.78 -7.91 -3.91
N ARG A 59 -4.87 -7.58 -3.02
CA ARG A 59 -3.48 -8.05 -3.05
C ARG A 59 -3.24 -9.07 -1.96
N THR A 60 -2.51 -10.14 -2.30
CA THR A 60 -2.13 -11.19 -1.38
C THR A 60 -0.62 -11.20 -1.19
N PHE A 61 -0.19 -11.24 0.07
CA PHE A 61 1.21 -11.31 0.46
C PHE A 61 1.45 -12.58 1.27
N ALA A 62 2.52 -13.31 0.97
CA ALA A 62 2.90 -14.51 1.73
C ALA A 62 3.51 -14.13 3.09
N TYR A 63 3.31 -14.98 4.09
CA TYR A 63 4.06 -14.90 5.32
C TYR A 63 5.52 -15.29 5.08
N ASP A 64 6.43 -14.69 5.84
CA ASP A 64 7.82 -15.12 5.93
C ASP A 64 7.90 -16.45 6.72
N ALA A 65 7.95 -17.56 6.01
CA ALA A 65 8.02 -18.88 6.60
C ALA A 65 9.39 -19.18 7.26
N GLY A 66 10.42 -18.39 6.94
CA GLY A 66 11.75 -18.52 7.55
C GLY A 66 11.87 -17.86 8.93
N TYR A 67 10.91 -17.00 9.30
CA TYR A 67 10.92 -16.35 10.61
C TYR A 67 10.57 -17.34 11.73
N GLN A 68 11.30 -17.28 12.85
CA GLN A 68 11.14 -18.21 13.97
C GLN A 68 10.63 -17.46 15.21
N PRO A 69 9.82 -18.08 16.10
CA PRO A 69 9.37 -19.50 16.07
C PRO A 69 8.14 -19.75 15.18
N PHE A 70 7.47 -18.69 14.70
CA PHE A 70 6.27 -18.81 13.84
C PHE A 70 6.40 -17.93 12.60
N PRO A 71 5.82 -18.33 11.45
CA PRO A 71 5.77 -17.51 10.25
C PRO A 71 5.25 -16.11 10.53
N LEU A 72 5.92 -15.09 9.99
CA LEU A 72 5.62 -13.69 10.23
C LEU A 72 4.87 -13.07 9.03
N PRO A 73 3.71 -12.41 9.24
CA PRO A 73 3.06 -11.62 8.20
C PRO A 73 4.02 -10.55 7.66
N ARG A 74 4.17 -10.49 6.33
CA ARG A 74 4.93 -9.43 5.67
C ARG A 74 4.14 -8.90 4.49
N VAL A 75 4.32 -7.63 4.19
CA VAL A 75 3.70 -6.95 3.06
C VAL A 75 4.72 -6.08 2.34
N THR A 76 4.46 -5.80 1.07
CA THR A 76 5.22 -4.81 0.31
C THR A 76 4.50 -3.48 0.38
N ALA A 77 5.21 -2.45 0.81
CA ALA A 77 4.67 -1.09 0.89
C ALA A 77 5.72 -0.06 0.46
N THR A 78 5.25 1.01 -0.19
CA THR A 78 6.06 2.16 -0.60
C THR A 78 5.82 3.31 0.34
N PHE A 79 6.88 3.88 0.88
CA PHE A 79 6.86 5.02 1.77
C PHE A 79 7.38 6.25 1.06
N SER A 80 6.72 7.38 1.27
CA SER A 80 7.14 8.70 0.78
C SER A 80 6.75 9.79 1.78
N ARG A 81 7.42 10.94 1.71
CA ARG A 81 7.04 12.12 2.49
C ARG A 81 5.77 12.77 1.94
N GLN A 82 5.63 12.78 0.62
CA GLN A 82 4.51 13.38 -0.12
C GLN A 82 4.26 12.61 -1.42
N ARG A 83 3.10 12.83 -2.06
CA ARG A 83 2.69 12.09 -3.26
C ARG A 83 3.66 12.21 -4.43
N GLU A 84 4.27 13.39 -4.59
CA GLU A 84 5.24 13.68 -5.64
C GLU A 84 6.57 13.95 -4.98
N GLY A 85 7.39 12.92 -4.80
CA GLY A 85 8.68 13.04 -4.13
C GLY A 85 9.42 11.73 -4.11
N GLU A 86 10.54 11.73 -3.39
CA GLU A 86 11.33 10.53 -3.16
C GLU A 86 10.48 9.48 -2.41
N SER A 87 10.52 8.26 -2.91
CA SER A 87 9.83 7.13 -2.33
C SER A 87 10.72 5.90 -2.31
N VAL A 88 10.52 5.04 -1.33
CA VAL A 88 11.23 3.77 -1.22
C VAL A 88 10.24 2.65 -0.95
N THR A 89 10.37 1.57 -1.69
CA THR A 89 9.56 0.36 -1.54
C THR A 89 10.30 -0.69 -0.73
N PHE A 90 9.62 -1.24 0.26
CA PHE A 90 10.11 -2.34 1.07
C PHE A 90 9.17 -3.53 0.95
N ASP A 91 9.72 -4.74 0.83
CA ASP A 91 9.01 -6.02 0.73
C ASP A 91 8.90 -6.78 2.06
N ASN A 92 9.43 -6.19 3.12
CA ASN A 92 9.55 -6.81 4.44
C ASN A 92 8.90 -5.98 5.56
N VAL A 93 7.80 -5.31 5.26
CA VAL A 93 7.05 -4.51 6.23
C VAL A 93 6.10 -5.41 7.01
N ILE A 94 6.08 -5.26 8.33
CA ILE A 94 5.25 -6.05 9.25
C ILE A 94 3.95 -5.30 9.53
N PRO A 95 2.77 -5.83 9.13
CA PRO A 95 1.49 -5.27 9.55
C PRO A 95 1.23 -5.64 11.02
N ASP A 96 1.20 -4.64 11.90
CA ASP A 96 1.05 -4.81 13.35
C ASP A 96 -0.15 -4.02 13.90
N THR A 97 -1.22 -4.73 14.24
CA THR A 97 -2.42 -4.13 14.85
C THR A 97 -2.18 -3.69 16.31
N GLY A 98 -1.08 -4.06 16.93
CA GLY A 98 -0.66 -3.61 18.26
C GLY A 98 0.05 -2.26 18.24
N ALA A 99 0.61 -1.85 17.10
CA ALA A 99 1.27 -0.56 16.95
C ALA A 99 0.26 0.55 16.63
N ASP A 100 0.33 1.67 17.35
CA ASP A 100 -0.54 2.83 17.09
C ASP A 100 -0.17 3.54 15.79
N LEU A 101 1.12 3.71 15.55
CA LEU A 101 1.70 4.41 14.43
C LEU A 101 2.66 3.51 13.65
N SER A 102 2.81 3.81 12.38
CA SER A 102 3.81 3.16 11.53
C SER A 102 5.23 3.56 11.95
N LEU A 103 6.19 2.67 11.73
CA LEU A 103 7.54 2.81 12.21
C LEU A 103 8.54 2.44 11.11
N LEU A 104 9.56 3.28 10.94
CA LEU A 104 10.68 3.01 10.05
C LEU A 104 12.01 3.13 10.80
N PRO A 105 13.03 2.36 10.38
CA PRO A 105 14.41 2.64 10.73
C PRO A 105 14.79 4.07 10.38
N GLU A 106 15.61 4.72 11.22
CA GLU A 106 16.04 6.10 10.99
C GLU A 106 16.64 6.32 9.59
N ARG A 107 17.50 5.40 9.15
CA ARG A 107 18.13 5.44 7.82
C ARG A 107 17.14 5.42 6.66
N ASP A 108 16.01 4.69 6.83
CA ASP A 108 14.98 4.57 5.80
C ASP A 108 14.14 5.86 5.71
N GLY A 109 13.89 6.48 6.87
CA GLY A 109 13.25 7.80 6.93
C GLY A 109 14.11 8.92 6.34
N GLU A 110 15.43 8.84 6.50
CA GLU A 110 16.39 9.76 5.86
C GLU A 110 16.33 9.65 4.33
N ALA A 111 16.29 8.43 3.82
CA ALA A 111 16.26 8.16 2.37
C ALA A 111 15.02 8.76 1.65
N ILE A 112 13.95 9.07 2.36
CA ILE A 112 12.75 9.72 1.83
C ILE A 112 12.53 11.13 2.38
N GLY A 113 13.55 11.74 2.97
CA GLY A 113 13.55 13.13 3.42
C GLY A 113 12.61 13.44 4.60
N LEU A 114 12.20 12.44 5.40
CA LEU A 114 11.29 12.66 6.52
C LEU A 114 11.90 13.54 7.60
N ARG A 115 13.21 13.43 7.89
CA ARG A 115 13.89 14.18 8.96
C ARG A 115 13.80 15.70 8.85
N GLU A 116 13.53 16.22 7.67
CA GLU A 116 13.49 17.67 7.44
C GLU A 116 12.30 18.39 8.09
N SER A 117 11.22 17.65 8.42
CA SER A 117 9.97 18.24 8.92
C SER A 117 9.28 17.36 9.96
N PRO A 118 9.79 17.32 11.20
CA PRO A 118 9.07 16.64 12.27
C PRO A 118 7.72 17.31 12.54
N TYR A 119 6.70 16.50 12.80
CA TYR A 119 5.34 16.99 13.03
C TYR A 119 5.07 17.19 14.52
N PHE A 120 5.40 16.20 15.35
CA PHE A 120 5.34 16.31 16.81
C PHE A 120 6.25 15.25 17.45
N THR A 121 6.39 15.34 18.78
CA THR A 121 7.11 14.37 19.59
C THR A 121 6.12 13.51 20.36
N THR A 122 6.35 12.20 20.43
CA THR A 122 5.54 11.28 21.22
C THR A 122 6.42 10.37 22.09
N THR A 123 5.78 9.71 23.02
CA THR A 123 6.43 8.69 23.85
C THR A 123 6.01 7.31 23.36
N VAL A 124 6.96 6.54 22.86
CA VAL A 124 6.78 5.14 22.50
C VAL A 124 6.93 4.28 23.74
N ARG A 125 5.96 3.44 23.97
CA ARG A 125 6.01 2.44 25.05
C ARG A 125 5.84 1.06 24.41
N GLY A 126 6.87 0.23 24.50
CA GLY A 126 6.77 -1.19 24.19
C GLY A 126 6.07 -1.97 25.31
N ILE A 127 5.80 -3.26 25.07
CA ILE A 127 5.26 -4.17 26.08
C ILE A 127 6.29 -4.34 27.23
N VAL A 128 7.57 -4.29 26.90
CA VAL A 128 8.70 -4.44 27.83
C VAL A 128 9.73 -3.35 27.55
N GLY A 129 10.33 -2.82 28.59
CA GLY A 129 11.40 -1.82 28.49
C GLY A 129 10.98 -0.39 28.84
N PRO A 130 11.93 0.56 28.86
CA PRO A 130 11.66 1.96 29.15
C PRO A 130 10.88 2.61 28.01
N SER A 131 10.13 3.65 28.35
CA SER A 131 9.53 4.52 27.32
C SER A 131 10.62 5.32 26.63
N VAL A 132 10.51 5.46 25.30
CA VAL A 132 11.45 6.21 24.45
C VAL A 132 10.71 7.38 23.82
N THR A 133 11.31 8.56 23.83
CA THR A 133 10.80 9.71 23.10
C THR A 133 11.18 9.58 21.63
N ALA A 134 10.19 9.66 20.75
CA ALA A 134 10.39 9.57 19.31
C ALA A 134 9.77 10.76 18.59
N LEU A 135 10.39 11.19 17.50
CA LEU A 135 9.83 12.16 16.57
C LEU A 135 8.86 11.46 15.62
N VAL A 136 7.75 12.12 15.35
CA VAL A 136 6.72 11.65 14.42
C VAL A 136 6.68 12.57 13.21
N TYR A 137 6.56 11.98 12.05
CA TYR A 137 6.56 12.63 10.76
C TYR A 137 5.29 12.31 10.00
N ARG A 138 4.84 13.23 9.15
CA ARG A 138 3.77 12.94 8.19
C ARG A 138 4.37 12.28 6.96
N GLY A 139 3.72 11.23 6.50
CA GLY A 139 4.08 10.53 5.28
C GLY A 139 2.89 9.93 4.56
N ILE A 140 3.18 9.29 3.47
CA ILE A 140 2.23 8.52 2.66
C ILE A 140 2.77 7.11 2.54
N VAL A 141 1.87 6.16 2.68
CA VAL A 141 2.13 4.74 2.45
C VAL A 141 1.26 4.27 1.30
N GLU A 142 1.87 3.75 0.27
CA GLU A 142 1.19 3.09 -0.84
C GLU A 142 1.30 1.58 -0.67
N ILE A 143 0.16 0.91 -0.62
CA ILE A 143 0.07 -0.52 -0.41
C ILE A 143 -1.15 -1.09 -1.12
N ALA A 144 -0.98 -2.17 -1.87
CA ALA A 144 -2.07 -2.85 -2.58
C ALA A 144 -2.92 -1.91 -3.47
N GLY A 145 -2.32 -0.85 -4.04
CA GLY A 145 -3.03 0.15 -4.84
C GLY A 145 -3.74 1.25 -4.04
N HIS A 146 -3.65 1.22 -2.71
CA HIS A 146 -4.19 2.27 -1.83
C HIS A 146 -3.10 3.26 -1.43
N SER A 147 -3.47 4.55 -1.35
CA SER A 147 -2.60 5.62 -0.86
C SER A 147 -3.11 6.11 0.50
N CYS A 148 -2.42 5.72 1.57
CA CYS A 148 -2.79 5.98 2.96
C CYS A 148 -1.96 7.13 3.54
N ARG A 149 -2.60 8.05 4.26
CA ARG A 149 -1.86 9.01 5.08
C ARG A 149 -1.34 8.32 6.33
N SER A 150 -0.09 8.56 6.67
CA SER A 150 0.58 7.90 7.79
C SER A 150 1.27 8.90 8.71
N LEU A 151 1.35 8.51 9.97
CA LEU A 151 2.17 9.13 10.99
C LEU A 151 3.32 8.18 11.32
N ILE A 152 4.50 8.51 10.80
CA ILE A 152 5.66 7.62 10.82
C ILE A 152 6.60 8.02 11.96
N GLN A 153 6.93 7.07 12.82
CA GLN A 153 7.98 7.20 13.80
C GLN A 153 9.31 6.72 13.24
N LEU A 154 10.38 7.47 13.47
CA LEU A 154 11.73 7.01 13.18
C LEU A 154 12.38 6.53 14.46
N VAL A 155 12.88 5.31 14.45
CA VAL A 155 13.51 4.66 15.61
C VAL A 155 14.73 3.85 15.19
N ASP A 156 15.62 3.64 16.13
CA ASP A 156 16.78 2.75 15.95
C ASP A 156 16.34 1.29 16.07
N THR A 157 15.82 0.74 14.99
CA THR A 157 15.37 -0.65 14.85
C THR A 157 15.62 -1.13 13.44
N PRO A 158 15.85 -2.42 13.20
CA PRO A 158 15.90 -2.98 11.85
C PRO A 158 14.51 -3.18 11.22
N GLU A 159 13.45 -3.16 12.02
CA GLU A 159 12.10 -3.53 11.60
C GLU A 159 11.34 -2.35 11.01
N ARG A 160 10.47 -2.65 10.04
CA ARG A 160 9.51 -1.75 9.42
C ARG A 160 8.12 -2.20 9.80
N ILE A 161 7.32 -1.32 10.38
CA ILE A 161 6.00 -1.66 10.91
C ILE A 161 4.94 -0.77 10.26
N LEU A 162 3.86 -1.38 9.81
CA LEU A 162 2.61 -0.68 9.51
C LEU A 162 1.72 -0.73 10.74
N GLY A 163 1.50 0.41 11.34
CA GLY A 163 0.62 0.57 12.47
C GLY A 163 -0.84 0.78 12.09
N ARG A 164 -1.67 0.95 13.11
CA ARG A 164 -3.12 1.18 12.96
C ARG A 164 -3.44 2.48 12.22
N ASP A 165 -2.53 3.45 12.22
CA ASP A 165 -2.63 4.68 11.43
C ASP A 165 -2.82 4.41 9.92
N VAL A 166 -2.25 3.31 9.42
CA VAL A 166 -2.43 2.82 8.04
C VAL A 166 -3.47 1.70 7.98
N LEU A 167 -3.35 0.68 8.83
CA LEU A 167 -4.19 -0.52 8.76
C LEU A 167 -5.69 -0.22 8.90
N ASN A 168 -6.07 0.79 9.69
CA ASN A 168 -7.48 1.21 9.85
C ASN A 168 -8.06 1.92 8.62
N GLN A 169 -7.24 2.26 7.62
CA GLN A 169 -7.69 2.82 6.34
C GLN A 169 -7.95 1.72 5.29
N LEU A 170 -7.69 0.45 5.63
CA LEU A 170 -7.71 -0.70 4.74
C LEU A 170 -8.59 -1.81 5.30
N ARG A 171 -9.03 -2.70 4.42
CA ARG A 171 -9.57 -3.98 4.84
C ARG A 171 -8.44 -5.02 4.75
N VAL A 172 -7.96 -5.49 5.90
CA VAL A 172 -6.85 -6.43 6.01
C VAL A 172 -7.35 -7.76 6.58
N THR A 173 -7.03 -8.85 5.92
CA THR A 173 -7.33 -10.21 6.38
C THR A 173 -6.03 -10.97 6.62
N PHE A 174 -5.83 -11.46 7.84
CA PHE A 174 -4.74 -12.36 8.19
C PHE A 174 -5.23 -13.80 8.15
N ASP A 175 -4.82 -14.56 7.15
CA ASP A 175 -5.14 -15.99 6.99
C ASP A 175 -3.93 -16.81 7.45
N GLY A 176 -3.80 -17.01 8.77
CA GLY A 176 -2.70 -17.75 9.38
C GLY A 176 -2.59 -19.18 8.87
N PRO A 177 -3.69 -19.97 8.79
CA PRO A 177 -3.63 -21.32 8.23
C PRO A 177 -3.11 -21.37 6.78
N ALA A 178 -3.42 -20.38 5.96
CA ALA A 178 -2.93 -20.30 4.59
C ALA A 178 -1.60 -19.53 4.48
N GLY A 179 -1.07 -18.98 5.57
CA GLY A 179 0.20 -18.23 5.61
C GLY A 179 0.20 -16.99 4.72
N ARG A 180 -0.90 -16.22 4.72
CA ARG A 180 -1.03 -15.04 3.85
C ARG A 180 -1.76 -13.88 4.50
N VAL A 181 -1.45 -12.66 4.00
CA VAL A 181 -2.20 -11.43 4.26
C VAL A 181 -2.91 -11.03 2.98
N GLU A 182 -4.18 -10.68 3.08
CA GLU A 182 -4.96 -10.12 1.96
C GLU A 182 -5.34 -8.67 2.31
N ILE A 183 -5.17 -7.75 1.36
CA ILE A 183 -5.54 -6.34 1.48
C ILE A 183 -6.48 -5.99 0.33
N ASP A 184 -7.66 -5.49 0.70
CA ASP A 184 -8.75 -5.07 -0.21
C ASP A 184 -8.87 -3.54 -0.22
#